data_c87aac92283e4b8cce01837bfa783df9
#
_entry.id   c87aac92283e4b8cce01837bfa783df9
#
_cell.length_a   1.000
_cell.length_b   1.000
_cell.length_c   1.000
_cell.angle_alpha   90.00
_cell.angle_beta   90.00
_cell.angle_gamma   90.00
#
_symmetry.space_group_name_H-M   'P 1'
#
loop_
_entity.id
_entity.type
_entity.pdbx_description
1 polymer ?
#
loop_
_entity_poly.entity_id
_entity_poly.type
_entity_poly.pdbx_seq_one_letter_code
_entity_poly.pdbx_strand_id
1 'polypeptide(L)'
;MIHIANPIYDSVFKYLMEDERIAKIILSALLKREVVDVKVRRNEYTNGTRDKVSMFRIDFGAQVRKEDGSLQLILIELQKTWLETETLRFRQYLGAHYANPENILQENNPEGYAIPMVTVYLLGHRVGDIEEPVLYVNHKAFSYQGEEVSKGLPNPFVDSLVHDSIIVQIPLLHGQINNKLDKVLSVFDQHLKDGFNRQVLTLDEDKYMGDSDMTYLIRRLLAAASDTKLRHDMNVEDEFFSAIENRDTAIMARDKKIKEQDSLISEQSNTISEQSNTISEQNTLLKKMAMSMLDRGMTIEDIAVVTGKPADSIRQILAD
;
A
#
# COMPACT_ATOMS: atom_id res chain seq x y z
N MET A 1 25.89 -14.93 -16.62
CA MET A 1 25.42 -13.90 -15.68
C MET A 1 25.56 -12.53 -16.32
N ILE A 2 24.51 -11.72 -16.29
CA ILE A 2 24.48 -10.34 -16.82
C ILE A 2 23.98 -9.39 -15.76
N HIS A 3 24.47 -8.13 -15.81
CA HIS A 3 24.11 -7.09 -14.87
C HIS A 3 23.19 -6.08 -15.57
N ILE A 4 21.94 -5.99 -15.13
CA ILE A 4 20.94 -5.09 -15.68
C ILE A 4 20.62 -3.96 -14.73
N ALA A 5 20.14 -2.81 -15.24
CA ALA A 5 19.58 -1.77 -14.40
C ALA A 5 18.33 -2.30 -13.68
N ASN A 6 18.20 -1.98 -12.41
CA ASN A 6 17.06 -2.43 -11.61
C ASN A 6 15.79 -1.65 -12.02
N PRO A 7 14.78 -2.30 -12.62
CA PRO A 7 13.56 -1.63 -13.09
C PRO A 7 12.63 -1.20 -11.96
N ILE A 8 13.05 -1.40 -10.72
CA ILE A 8 12.34 -0.91 -9.55
C ILE A 8 12.46 0.63 -9.42
N TYR A 9 13.52 1.23 -9.97
CA TYR A 9 13.69 2.67 -10.04
C TYR A 9 12.74 3.29 -11.05
N ASP A 10 12.13 4.43 -10.72
CA ASP A 10 11.14 5.10 -11.55
C ASP A 10 11.73 5.55 -12.89
N SER A 11 12.96 6.05 -12.86
CA SER A 11 13.71 6.45 -14.05
C SER A 11 13.93 5.29 -15.02
N VAL A 12 14.33 4.11 -14.51
CA VAL A 12 14.54 2.89 -15.31
C VAL A 12 13.22 2.35 -15.82
N PHE A 13 12.20 2.30 -14.96
CA PHE A 13 10.88 1.82 -15.33
C PHE A 13 10.24 2.69 -16.43
N LYS A 14 10.33 4.02 -16.30
CA LYS A 14 9.89 4.96 -17.31
C LYS A 14 10.61 4.72 -18.65
N TYR A 15 11.94 4.59 -18.61
CA TYR A 15 12.74 4.28 -19.78
C TYR A 15 12.34 2.99 -20.49
N LEU A 16 11.91 1.96 -19.72
CA LEU A 16 11.36 0.73 -20.28
C LEU A 16 10.00 0.97 -20.94
N MET A 17 9.08 1.61 -20.24
CA MET A 17 7.69 1.75 -20.66
C MET A 17 7.49 2.78 -21.78
N GLU A 18 8.46 3.64 -22.03
CA GLU A 18 8.50 4.51 -23.22
C GLU A 18 8.76 3.73 -24.53
N ASP A 19 9.26 2.50 -24.45
CA ASP A 19 9.43 1.61 -25.60
C ASP A 19 8.15 0.79 -25.81
N GLU A 20 7.43 1.07 -26.91
CA GLU A 20 6.15 0.43 -27.22
C GLU A 20 6.24 -1.10 -27.28
N ARG A 21 7.36 -1.66 -27.78
CA ARG A 21 7.54 -3.12 -27.83
C ARG A 21 7.66 -3.71 -26.43
N ILE A 22 8.38 -3.05 -25.54
CA ILE A 22 8.51 -3.49 -24.15
C ILE A 22 7.18 -3.33 -23.41
N ALA A 23 6.48 -2.21 -23.60
CA ALA A 23 5.15 -2.02 -23.03
C ALA A 23 4.20 -3.14 -23.46
N LYS A 24 4.19 -3.52 -24.76
CA LYS A 24 3.39 -4.65 -25.25
C LYS A 24 3.79 -5.97 -24.59
N ILE A 25 5.08 -6.25 -24.42
CA ILE A 25 5.58 -7.49 -23.79
C ILE A 25 5.07 -7.57 -22.34
N ILE A 26 5.30 -6.51 -21.55
CA ILE A 26 4.94 -6.46 -20.14
C ILE A 26 3.42 -6.51 -19.96
N LEU A 27 2.69 -5.67 -20.69
CA LEU A 27 1.23 -5.60 -20.57
C LEU A 27 0.55 -6.87 -21.07
N SER A 28 1.06 -7.49 -22.16
CA SER A 28 0.52 -8.77 -22.62
C SER A 28 0.70 -9.89 -21.60
N ALA A 29 1.84 -9.92 -20.91
CA ALA A 29 2.08 -10.91 -19.86
C ALA A 29 1.17 -10.68 -18.65
N LEU A 30 1.01 -9.43 -18.19
CA LEU A 30 0.16 -9.07 -17.06
C LEU A 30 -1.33 -9.32 -17.35
N LEU A 31 -1.81 -8.91 -18.52
CA LEU A 31 -3.20 -9.08 -18.92
C LEU A 31 -3.54 -10.53 -19.32
N LYS A 32 -2.52 -11.40 -19.54
CA LYS A 32 -2.67 -12.75 -20.11
C LYS A 32 -3.41 -12.73 -21.47
N ARG A 33 -3.28 -11.62 -22.20
CA ARG A 33 -3.89 -11.38 -23.52
C ARG A 33 -2.87 -10.70 -24.43
N GLU A 34 -3.01 -10.88 -25.73
CA GLU A 34 -2.14 -10.20 -26.69
C GLU A 34 -2.49 -8.71 -26.77
N VAL A 35 -1.54 -7.86 -26.44
CA VAL A 35 -1.60 -6.40 -26.69
C VAL A 35 -1.02 -6.16 -28.09
N VAL A 36 -1.89 -5.87 -29.04
CA VAL A 36 -1.53 -5.69 -30.46
C VAL A 36 -0.95 -4.31 -30.71
N ASP A 37 -1.55 -3.30 -30.09
CA ASP A 37 -1.11 -1.90 -30.15
C ASP A 37 -1.21 -1.24 -28.79
N VAL A 38 -0.30 -0.30 -28.50
CA VAL A 38 -0.29 0.47 -27.27
C VAL A 38 0.11 1.89 -27.54
N LYS A 39 -0.63 2.83 -26.98
CA LYS A 39 -0.32 4.27 -27.04
C LYS A 39 -0.24 4.83 -25.63
N VAL A 40 0.86 5.48 -25.32
CA VAL A 40 0.99 6.24 -24.07
C VAL A 40 0.05 7.45 -24.14
N ARG A 41 -0.87 7.55 -23.18
CA ARG A 41 -1.70 8.72 -22.96
C ARG A 41 -1.03 9.59 -21.91
N ARG A 42 -0.43 10.71 -22.33
CA ARG A 42 0.20 11.65 -21.40
C ARG A 42 -0.86 12.49 -20.70
N ASN A 43 -1.28 12.07 -19.54
CA ASN A 43 -1.97 12.92 -18.57
C ASN A 43 -1.08 13.03 -17.33
N GLU A 44 0.00 13.81 -17.44
CA GLU A 44 0.80 14.20 -16.29
C GLU A 44 0.00 15.24 -15.48
N TYR A 45 -0.80 14.79 -14.53
CA TYR A 45 -1.23 15.64 -13.43
C TYR A 45 -0.07 15.77 -12.45
N THR A 46 0.84 16.70 -12.73
CA THR A 46 1.92 17.06 -11.83
C THR A 46 1.38 17.97 -10.73
N ASN A 47 0.96 17.40 -9.62
CA ASN A 47 0.82 18.14 -8.37
C ASN A 47 2.19 18.21 -7.69
N GLY A 48 2.82 19.40 -7.76
CA GLY A 48 3.90 19.83 -6.88
C GLY A 48 5.22 19.04 -6.88
N THR A 49 6.30 19.73 -6.68
CA THR A 49 7.70 19.24 -6.70
C THR A 49 8.06 18.14 -5.68
N ARG A 50 7.21 17.82 -4.73
CA ARG A 50 7.42 16.75 -3.74
C ARG A 50 6.94 15.37 -4.20
N ASP A 51 6.02 15.31 -5.16
CA ASP A 51 5.33 14.08 -5.56
C ASP A 51 6.02 13.30 -6.69
N LYS A 52 7.12 13.84 -7.23
CA LYS A 52 7.79 13.29 -8.42
C LYS A 52 8.60 12.01 -8.18
N VAL A 53 8.93 11.67 -6.95
CA VAL A 53 9.88 10.57 -6.65
C VAL A 53 9.23 9.37 -5.96
N SER A 54 8.00 9.48 -5.45
CA SER A 54 7.38 8.41 -4.66
C SER A 54 6.43 7.49 -5.42
N MET A 55 5.97 7.91 -6.61
CA MET A 55 5.03 7.13 -7.38
C MET A 55 5.20 7.38 -8.87
N PHE A 56 5.32 6.30 -9.62
CA PHE A 56 5.32 6.32 -11.08
C PHE A 56 3.93 5.94 -11.60
N ARG A 57 3.44 6.71 -12.58
CA ARG A 57 2.18 6.47 -13.26
C ARG A 57 2.32 6.62 -14.76
N ILE A 58 1.79 5.67 -15.50
CA ILE A 58 1.58 5.76 -16.96
C ILE A 58 0.19 5.26 -17.31
N ASP A 59 -0.50 6.03 -18.14
CA ASP A 59 -1.77 5.65 -18.71
C ASP A 59 -1.56 5.20 -20.17
N PHE A 60 -2.12 4.06 -20.52
CA PHE A 60 -2.08 3.51 -21.87
C PHE A 60 -3.48 3.34 -22.44
N GLY A 61 -3.63 3.66 -23.71
CA GLY A 61 -4.69 3.09 -24.53
C GLY A 61 -4.13 1.87 -25.27
N ALA A 62 -4.70 0.69 -25.05
CA ALA A 62 -4.22 -0.55 -25.63
C ALA A 62 -5.30 -1.26 -26.44
N GLN A 63 -4.92 -1.73 -27.65
CA GLN A 63 -5.73 -2.66 -28.43
C GLN A 63 -5.39 -4.09 -28.02
N VAL A 64 -6.33 -4.76 -27.38
CA VAL A 64 -6.18 -6.12 -26.86
C VAL A 64 -7.01 -7.09 -27.69
N ARG A 65 -6.41 -8.24 -28.04
CA ARG A 65 -7.10 -9.32 -28.76
C ARG A 65 -7.99 -10.10 -27.80
N LYS A 66 -9.28 -10.24 -28.15
CA LYS A 66 -10.24 -11.09 -27.46
C LYS A 66 -10.12 -12.54 -27.90
N GLU A 67 -10.79 -13.45 -27.19
CA GLU A 67 -10.82 -14.88 -27.52
C GLU A 67 -11.46 -15.16 -28.88
N ASP A 68 -12.44 -14.34 -29.31
CA ASP A 68 -13.07 -14.41 -30.62
C ASP A 68 -12.21 -13.84 -31.76
N GLY A 69 -11.00 -13.35 -31.44
CA GLY A 69 -10.05 -12.73 -32.38
C GLY A 69 -10.31 -11.24 -32.66
N SER A 70 -11.42 -10.69 -32.20
CA SER A 70 -11.70 -9.25 -32.32
C SER A 70 -10.76 -8.42 -31.47
N LEU A 71 -10.62 -7.13 -31.82
CA LEU A 71 -9.83 -6.17 -31.04
C LEU A 71 -10.72 -5.33 -30.14
N GLN A 72 -10.29 -5.09 -28.93
CA GLN A 72 -10.94 -4.22 -27.96
C GLN A 72 -9.97 -3.16 -27.49
N LEU A 73 -10.39 -1.89 -27.55
CA LEU A 73 -9.67 -0.82 -26.88
C LEU A 73 -9.95 -0.89 -25.38
N ILE A 74 -8.90 -0.90 -24.60
CA ILE A 74 -8.96 -0.80 -23.14
C ILE A 74 -8.02 0.30 -22.65
N LEU A 75 -8.35 0.89 -21.51
CA LEU A 75 -7.47 1.78 -20.80
C LEU A 75 -6.71 0.97 -19.75
N ILE A 76 -5.41 1.19 -19.68
CA ILE A 76 -4.55 0.56 -18.68
C ILE A 76 -3.91 1.66 -17.87
N GLU A 77 -4.24 1.72 -16.59
CA GLU A 77 -3.57 2.59 -15.64
C GLU A 77 -2.53 1.78 -14.89
N LEU A 78 -1.25 2.09 -15.15
CA LEU A 78 -0.11 1.43 -14.53
C LEU A 78 0.47 2.34 -13.46
N GLN A 79 0.48 1.84 -12.22
CA GLN A 79 1.01 2.55 -11.07
C GLN A 79 2.06 1.70 -10.37
N LYS A 80 3.15 2.34 -9.97
CA LYS A 80 4.22 1.71 -9.20
C LYS A 80 4.49 2.55 -7.96
N THR A 81 4.55 1.92 -6.79
CA THR A 81 4.87 2.60 -5.54
C THR A 81 5.64 1.70 -4.58
N TRP A 82 6.43 2.33 -3.74
CA TRP A 82 7.14 1.72 -2.63
C TRP A 82 6.42 1.86 -1.29
N LEU A 83 5.52 2.84 -1.18
CA LEU A 83 4.93 3.27 0.07
C LEU A 83 3.52 2.72 0.23
N GLU A 84 3.24 2.10 1.36
CA GLU A 84 1.90 1.62 1.72
C GLU A 84 0.87 2.75 1.86
N THR A 85 1.34 3.97 2.11
CA THR A 85 0.50 5.15 2.36
C THR A 85 -0.12 5.76 1.10
N GLU A 86 0.23 5.26 -0.09
CA GLU A 86 -0.16 5.86 -1.37
C GLU A 86 -1.57 5.46 -1.87
N THR A 87 -2.30 4.61 -1.13
CA THR A 87 -3.63 4.12 -1.53
C THR A 87 -4.63 5.23 -1.83
N LEU A 88 -4.60 6.36 -1.08
CA LEU A 88 -5.49 7.49 -1.34
C LEU A 88 -5.17 8.17 -2.67
N ARG A 89 -3.90 8.25 -3.05
CA ARG A 89 -3.48 8.78 -4.35
C ARG A 89 -3.95 7.90 -5.49
N PHE A 90 -3.86 6.58 -5.37
CA PHE A 90 -4.42 5.67 -6.35
C PHE A 90 -5.90 5.97 -6.61
N ARG A 91 -6.69 6.16 -5.57
CA ARG A 91 -8.12 6.51 -5.70
C ARG A 91 -8.35 7.87 -6.34
N GLN A 92 -7.53 8.87 -6.05
CA GLN A 92 -7.61 10.19 -6.67
C GLN A 92 -7.35 10.12 -8.18
N TYR A 93 -6.34 9.34 -8.59
CA TYR A 93 -6.02 9.14 -10.00
C TYR A 93 -7.13 8.37 -10.73
N LEU A 94 -7.65 7.30 -10.12
CA LEU A 94 -8.80 6.59 -10.65
C LEU A 94 -10.01 7.52 -10.82
N GLY A 95 -10.29 8.35 -9.83
CA GLY A 95 -11.36 9.35 -9.90
C GLY A 95 -11.18 10.33 -11.05
N ALA A 96 -9.94 10.84 -11.25
CA ALA A 96 -9.61 11.71 -12.38
C ALA A 96 -9.76 10.99 -13.73
N HIS A 97 -9.37 9.72 -13.78
CA HIS A 97 -9.49 8.89 -14.98
C HIS A 97 -10.95 8.62 -15.36
N TYR A 98 -11.79 8.27 -14.38
CA TYR A 98 -13.23 8.10 -14.57
C TYR A 98 -13.94 9.39 -15.00
N ALA A 99 -13.47 10.54 -14.52
CA ALA A 99 -14.04 11.85 -14.83
C ALA A 99 -13.56 12.42 -16.16
N ASN A 100 -12.55 11.83 -16.81
CA ASN A 100 -11.97 12.38 -18.04
C ASN A 100 -12.88 12.13 -19.26
N PRO A 101 -13.39 13.18 -19.91
CA PRO A 101 -14.27 13.05 -21.09
C PRO A 101 -13.60 12.33 -22.27
N GLU A 102 -12.27 12.35 -22.39
CA GLU A 102 -11.52 11.64 -23.43
C GLU A 102 -11.60 10.11 -23.31
N ASN A 103 -12.03 9.60 -22.14
CA ASN A 103 -12.22 8.17 -21.90
C ASN A 103 -13.60 7.65 -22.30
N ILE A 104 -14.38 8.46 -22.98
CA ILE A 104 -15.66 8.09 -23.60
C ILE A 104 -15.41 7.85 -25.10
N LEU A 105 -15.79 6.67 -25.59
CA LEU A 105 -15.72 6.35 -27.03
C LEU A 105 -16.74 7.21 -27.80
N GLN A 106 -16.26 8.24 -28.51
CA GLN A 106 -17.12 9.15 -29.26
C GLN A 106 -17.44 8.66 -30.68
N GLU A 107 -16.51 7.98 -31.35
CA GLU A 107 -16.63 7.69 -32.79
C GLU A 107 -17.39 6.43 -33.17
N ASN A 108 -17.51 5.44 -32.27
CA ASN A 108 -18.20 4.16 -32.55
C ASN A 108 -19.10 3.68 -31.40
N ASN A 109 -19.43 4.56 -30.47
CA ASN A 109 -20.27 4.23 -29.33
C ASN A 109 -21.46 5.20 -29.26
N PRO A 110 -22.55 4.92 -30.00
CA PRO A 110 -23.76 5.78 -29.97
C PRO A 110 -24.40 5.86 -28.58
N GLU A 111 -24.05 4.95 -27.68
CA GLU A 111 -24.56 4.88 -26.31
C GLU A 111 -23.72 5.67 -25.30
N GLY A 112 -22.54 6.14 -25.70
CA GLY A 112 -21.72 7.06 -24.87
C GLY A 112 -21.07 6.43 -23.62
N TYR A 113 -20.87 5.11 -23.61
CA TYR A 113 -20.25 4.43 -22.49
C TYR A 113 -18.73 4.66 -22.44
N ALA A 114 -18.18 4.57 -21.23
CA ALA A 114 -16.74 4.69 -21.02
C ALA A 114 -15.96 3.51 -21.63
N ILE A 115 -14.72 3.77 -22.02
CA ILE A 115 -13.78 2.71 -22.43
C ILE A 115 -13.49 1.81 -21.24
N PRO A 116 -13.57 0.47 -21.34
CA PRO A 116 -13.21 -0.44 -20.27
C PRO A 116 -11.79 -0.18 -19.75
N MET A 117 -11.61 -0.27 -18.44
CA MET A 117 -10.35 0.04 -17.76
C MET A 117 -9.83 -1.17 -16.99
N VAL A 118 -8.51 -1.34 -17.00
CA VAL A 118 -7.78 -2.27 -16.14
C VAL A 118 -6.70 -1.49 -15.40
N THR A 119 -6.61 -1.67 -14.09
CA THR A 119 -5.54 -1.08 -13.30
C THR A 119 -4.44 -2.11 -13.01
N VAL A 120 -3.20 -1.66 -13.07
CA VAL A 120 -2.02 -2.48 -12.76
C VAL A 120 -1.21 -1.79 -11.68
N TYR A 121 -1.05 -2.48 -10.55
CA TYR A 121 -0.26 -1.99 -9.41
C TYR A 121 1.00 -2.82 -9.26
N LEU A 122 2.17 -2.18 -9.38
CA LEU A 122 3.46 -2.77 -9.06
C LEU A 122 3.90 -2.25 -7.69
N LEU A 123 3.75 -3.09 -6.66
CA LEU A 123 3.96 -2.71 -5.28
C LEU A 123 5.33 -3.16 -4.78
N GLY A 124 6.12 -2.22 -4.26
CA GLY A 124 7.39 -2.47 -3.59
C GLY A 124 7.24 -3.00 -2.16
N HIS A 125 6.01 -3.20 -1.69
CA HIS A 125 5.66 -3.71 -0.37
C HIS A 125 4.65 -4.86 -0.47
N ARG A 126 4.42 -5.57 0.65
CA ARG A 126 3.41 -6.62 0.76
C ARG A 126 2.06 -6.01 1.13
N VAL A 127 0.98 -6.65 0.70
CA VAL A 127 -0.40 -6.28 1.03
C VAL A 127 -0.89 -7.19 2.16
N GLY A 128 -0.76 -6.74 3.39
CA GLY A 128 -1.15 -7.51 4.57
C GLY A 128 -0.53 -8.91 4.57
N ASP A 129 -1.36 -9.92 4.88
CA ASP A 129 -0.95 -11.33 4.95
C ASP A 129 -1.15 -12.09 3.63
N ILE A 130 -1.34 -11.38 2.50
CA ILE A 130 -1.52 -12.01 1.20
C ILE A 130 -0.17 -12.55 0.72
N GLU A 131 -0.10 -13.86 0.46
CA GLU A 131 1.14 -14.55 0.06
C GLU A 131 1.30 -14.67 -1.47
N GLU A 132 0.26 -14.40 -2.24
CA GLU A 132 0.29 -14.49 -3.70
C GLU A 132 1.12 -13.34 -4.31
N PRO A 133 2.15 -13.62 -5.13
CA PRO A 133 2.96 -12.58 -5.76
C PRO A 133 2.19 -11.75 -6.78
N VAL A 134 1.15 -12.32 -7.41
CA VAL A 134 0.30 -11.63 -8.38
C VAL A 134 -1.16 -11.95 -8.10
N LEU A 135 -1.97 -10.91 -7.86
CA LEU A 135 -3.41 -11.03 -7.68
C LEU A 135 -4.14 -10.46 -8.89
N TYR A 136 -5.18 -11.16 -9.29
CA TYR A 136 -6.18 -10.70 -10.24
C TYR A 136 -7.48 -10.43 -9.49
N VAL A 137 -7.87 -9.18 -9.41
CA VAL A 137 -9.11 -8.74 -8.77
C VAL A 137 -10.12 -8.46 -9.88
N ASN A 138 -11.09 -9.34 -10.05
CA ASN A 138 -12.09 -9.27 -11.08
C ASN A 138 -13.46 -9.00 -10.48
N HIS A 139 -14.29 -8.22 -11.16
CA HIS A 139 -15.67 -8.04 -10.78
C HIS A 139 -16.57 -9.15 -11.32
N LYS A 140 -17.67 -9.43 -10.63
CA LYS A 140 -18.73 -10.35 -11.02
C LYS A 140 -20.08 -9.72 -10.76
N ALA A 141 -21.06 -10.02 -11.59
CA ALA A 141 -22.45 -9.61 -11.40
C ALA A 141 -23.27 -10.74 -10.77
N PHE A 142 -24.14 -10.39 -9.84
CA PHE A 142 -25.03 -11.34 -9.17
C PHE A 142 -26.48 -10.88 -9.29
N SER A 143 -27.40 -11.86 -9.38
CA SER A 143 -28.83 -11.61 -9.26
C SER A 143 -29.16 -11.17 -7.83
N TYR A 144 -30.37 -10.68 -7.63
CA TYR A 144 -30.80 -10.31 -6.29
C TYR A 144 -30.92 -11.51 -5.34
N GLN A 145 -30.98 -12.75 -5.87
CA GLN A 145 -30.93 -14.01 -5.10
C GLN A 145 -29.50 -14.46 -4.77
N GLY A 146 -28.47 -13.76 -5.28
CA GLY A 146 -27.06 -14.11 -5.08
C GLY A 146 -26.50 -15.11 -6.08
N GLU A 147 -27.21 -15.38 -7.18
CA GLU A 147 -26.72 -16.24 -8.26
C GLU A 147 -25.87 -15.45 -9.24
N GLU A 148 -24.74 -16.03 -9.71
CA GLU A 148 -23.86 -15.38 -10.71
C GLU A 148 -24.58 -15.22 -12.05
N VAL A 149 -24.59 -13.99 -12.58
CA VAL A 149 -25.21 -13.64 -13.87
C VAL A 149 -24.14 -13.57 -14.93
N SER A 150 -24.20 -14.45 -15.94
CA SER A 150 -23.32 -14.45 -17.12
C SER A 150 -24.02 -14.02 -18.40
N LYS A 151 -25.34 -14.28 -18.49
CA LYS A 151 -26.15 -13.95 -19.68
C LYS A 151 -26.27 -12.43 -19.87
N GLY A 152 -25.83 -11.93 -21.02
CA GLY A 152 -25.85 -10.50 -21.35
C GLY A 152 -24.58 -9.74 -20.87
N LEU A 153 -23.61 -10.46 -20.31
CA LEU A 153 -22.30 -9.92 -19.95
C LEU A 153 -21.21 -10.48 -20.89
N PRO A 154 -20.15 -9.72 -21.19
CA PRO A 154 -19.91 -8.32 -20.79
C PRO A 154 -20.94 -7.35 -21.36
N ASN A 155 -21.26 -6.28 -20.61
CA ASN A 155 -22.20 -5.24 -21.01
C ASN A 155 -21.53 -3.86 -20.87
N PRO A 156 -21.55 -2.99 -21.90
CA PRO A 156 -20.83 -1.72 -21.87
C PRO A 156 -21.19 -0.80 -20.71
N PHE A 157 -22.44 -0.80 -20.27
CA PHE A 157 -22.86 -0.01 -19.11
C PHE A 157 -22.23 -0.55 -17.82
N VAL A 158 -22.31 -1.87 -17.61
CA VAL A 158 -21.73 -2.51 -16.41
C VAL A 158 -20.22 -2.33 -16.40
N ASP A 159 -19.55 -2.57 -17.52
CA ASP A 159 -18.09 -2.45 -17.67
C ASP A 159 -17.61 -1.00 -17.48
N SER A 160 -18.48 0.00 -17.71
CA SER A 160 -18.15 1.40 -17.49
C SER A 160 -18.17 1.82 -16.02
N LEU A 161 -18.83 1.04 -15.15
CA LEU A 161 -18.98 1.35 -13.72
C LEU A 161 -17.89 0.76 -12.83
N VAL A 162 -17.15 -0.23 -13.35
CA VAL A 162 -16.16 -1.01 -12.59
C VAL A 162 -14.91 -1.23 -13.42
N HIS A 163 -13.84 -1.66 -12.77
CA HIS A 163 -12.60 -2.06 -13.43
C HIS A 163 -11.99 -3.27 -12.74
N ASP A 164 -11.27 -4.06 -13.51
CA ASP A 164 -10.44 -5.13 -13.00
C ASP A 164 -9.08 -4.58 -12.57
N SER A 165 -8.46 -5.24 -11.61
CA SER A 165 -7.15 -4.84 -11.10
C SER A 165 -6.16 -6.00 -11.11
N ILE A 166 -4.91 -5.71 -11.42
CA ILE A 166 -3.78 -6.64 -11.32
C ILE A 166 -2.81 -6.05 -10.31
N ILE A 167 -2.53 -6.79 -9.26
CA ILE A 167 -1.64 -6.37 -8.19
C ILE A 167 -0.42 -7.28 -8.19
N VAL A 168 0.77 -6.72 -8.38
CA VAL A 168 2.05 -7.43 -8.32
C VAL A 168 2.77 -7.00 -7.05
N GLN A 169 3.02 -7.95 -6.17
CA GLN A 169 3.81 -7.77 -4.95
C GLN A 169 5.28 -8.13 -5.24
N ILE A 170 6.09 -7.15 -5.59
CA ILE A 170 7.50 -7.34 -5.97
C ILE A 170 8.30 -8.10 -4.90
N PRO A 171 8.12 -7.86 -3.57
CA PRO A 171 8.85 -8.62 -2.54
C PRO A 171 8.56 -10.13 -2.51
N LEU A 172 7.48 -10.57 -3.16
CA LEU A 172 7.09 -11.99 -3.24
C LEU A 172 7.52 -12.67 -4.54
N LEU A 173 8.20 -11.96 -5.45
CA LEU A 173 8.78 -12.56 -6.65
C LEU A 173 10.02 -13.36 -6.26
N HIS A 174 10.04 -14.66 -6.54
CA HIS A 174 11.12 -15.58 -6.13
C HIS A 174 11.87 -16.24 -7.30
N GLY A 175 11.87 -15.60 -8.48
CA GLY A 175 12.69 -16.03 -9.61
C GLY A 175 12.34 -17.40 -10.20
N GLN A 176 11.22 -18.02 -9.83
CA GLN A 176 10.70 -19.19 -10.50
C GLN A 176 10.07 -18.80 -11.83
N ILE A 177 10.45 -19.48 -12.90
CA ILE A 177 9.96 -19.21 -14.26
C ILE A 177 9.17 -20.42 -14.73
N ASN A 178 7.86 -20.41 -14.51
CA ASN A 178 6.95 -21.47 -14.92
C ASN A 178 6.14 -21.10 -16.18
N ASN A 179 5.99 -19.79 -16.43
CA ASN A 179 5.18 -19.27 -17.53
C ASN A 179 5.74 -17.93 -18.05
N LYS A 180 5.08 -17.35 -19.06
CA LYS A 180 5.50 -16.08 -19.68
C LYS A 180 5.45 -14.91 -18.68
N LEU A 181 4.45 -14.88 -17.79
CA LEU A 181 4.32 -13.83 -16.77
C LEU A 181 5.49 -13.89 -15.77
N ASP A 182 5.78 -15.08 -15.23
CA ASP A 182 6.91 -15.27 -14.32
C ASP A 182 8.22 -14.83 -14.96
N LYS A 183 8.40 -15.17 -16.25
CA LYS A 183 9.58 -14.80 -17.02
C LYS A 183 9.73 -13.29 -17.16
N VAL A 184 8.65 -12.57 -17.45
CA VAL A 184 8.65 -11.11 -17.56
C VAL A 184 8.85 -10.47 -16.18
N LEU A 185 8.18 -10.98 -15.14
CA LEU A 185 8.30 -10.43 -13.80
C LEU A 185 9.65 -10.73 -13.13
N SER A 186 10.38 -11.73 -13.59
CA SER A 186 11.69 -12.08 -13.03
C SER A 186 12.72 -10.95 -13.10
N VAL A 187 12.59 -10.02 -14.06
CA VAL A 187 13.48 -8.85 -14.13
C VAL A 187 13.21 -7.82 -13.02
N PHE A 188 12.11 -7.97 -12.27
CA PHE A 188 11.76 -7.16 -11.10
C PHE A 188 12.12 -7.83 -9.77
N ASP A 189 12.61 -9.07 -9.79
CA ASP A 189 12.92 -9.83 -8.59
C ASP A 189 14.08 -9.21 -7.81
N GLN A 190 13.76 -8.69 -6.64
CA GLN A 190 14.71 -7.97 -5.81
C GLN A 190 15.68 -8.89 -5.03
N HIS A 191 15.48 -10.22 -5.06
CA HIS A 191 16.43 -11.18 -4.53
C HIS A 191 17.69 -11.30 -5.43
N LEU A 192 17.59 -10.79 -6.67
CA LEU A 192 18.69 -10.76 -7.63
C LEU A 192 19.57 -9.51 -7.52
N LYS A 193 19.36 -8.67 -6.49
CA LYS A 193 20.22 -7.50 -6.23
C LYS A 193 21.65 -7.92 -6.02
N ASP A 194 22.57 -7.17 -6.61
CA ASP A 194 23.97 -7.22 -6.20
C ASP A 194 24.08 -6.64 -4.78
N GLY A 195 24.61 -7.43 -3.83
CA GLY A 195 24.61 -7.11 -2.40
C GLY A 195 25.18 -5.73 -2.04
N PHE A 196 26.01 -5.14 -2.92
CA PHE A 196 26.63 -3.81 -2.74
C PHE A 196 25.98 -2.71 -3.58
N ASN A 197 25.21 -3.07 -4.61
CA ASN A 197 24.63 -2.09 -5.53
C ASN A 197 23.14 -2.38 -5.78
N ARG A 198 22.27 -1.64 -5.09
CA ARG A 198 20.81 -1.78 -5.23
C ARG A 198 20.29 -1.42 -6.63
N GLN A 199 21.07 -0.65 -7.41
CA GLN A 199 20.70 -0.18 -8.74
C GLN A 199 20.85 -1.25 -9.83
N VAL A 200 21.47 -2.38 -9.49
CA VAL A 200 21.80 -3.44 -10.44
C VAL A 200 21.21 -4.77 -9.96
N LEU A 201 20.63 -5.51 -10.89
CA LEU A 201 20.23 -6.91 -10.70
C LEU A 201 21.14 -7.81 -11.53
N THR A 202 21.46 -8.99 -10.99
CA THR A 202 22.25 -10.02 -11.66
C THR A 202 21.34 -11.13 -12.16
N LEU A 203 21.21 -11.26 -13.48
CA LEU A 203 20.39 -12.27 -14.13
C LEU A 203 21.25 -13.41 -14.70
N ASP A 204 20.66 -14.59 -14.72
CA ASP A 204 21.18 -15.75 -15.46
C ASP A 204 20.63 -15.71 -16.89
N GLU A 205 21.50 -15.35 -17.85
CA GLU A 205 21.13 -15.18 -19.26
C GLU A 205 20.58 -16.47 -19.90
N ASP A 206 21.05 -17.62 -19.46
CA ASP A 206 20.66 -18.92 -20.02
C ASP A 206 19.15 -19.19 -19.87
N LYS A 207 18.53 -18.64 -18.83
CA LYS A 207 17.08 -18.76 -18.59
C LYS A 207 16.20 -18.05 -19.64
N TYR A 208 16.79 -17.13 -20.40
CA TYR A 208 16.09 -16.32 -21.38
C TYR A 208 16.46 -16.62 -22.82
N MET A 209 17.37 -17.59 -23.03
CA MET A 209 17.80 -18.00 -24.36
C MET A 209 16.62 -18.49 -25.21
N GLY A 210 16.61 -18.08 -26.47
CA GLY A 210 15.56 -18.45 -27.42
C GLY A 210 14.27 -17.63 -27.32
N ASP A 211 14.15 -16.73 -26.33
CA ASP A 211 13.02 -15.82 -26.19
C ASP A 211 13.38 -14.43 -26.72
N SER A 212 12.88 -14.08 -27.90
CA SER A 212 13.20 -12.83 -28.57
C SER A 212 12.68 -11.60 -27.81
N ASP A 213 11.55 -11.73 -27.11
CA ASP A 213 10.94 -10.67 -26.34
C ASP A 213 11.76 -10.38 -25.08
N MET A 214 12.14 -11.42 -24.35
CA MET A 214 12.99 -11.27 -23.17
C MET A 214 14.39 -10.81 -23.54
N THR A 215 14.96 -11.29 -24.63
CA THR A 215 16.26 -10.81 -25.14
C THR A 215 16.20 -9.31 -25.43
N TYR A 216 15.11 -8.82 -26.02
CA TYR A 216 14.93 -7.39 -26.29
C TYR A 216 14.80 -6.58 -25.02
N LEU A 217 13.96 -7.01 -24.07
CA LEU A 217 13.76 -6.39 -22.76
C LEU A 217 15.08 -6.31 -21.97
N ILE A 218 15.82 -7.41 -21.88
CA ILE A 218 17.11 -7.48 -21.18
C ILE A 218 18.14 -6.53 -21.82
N ARG A 219 18.23 -6.50 -23.15
CA ARG A 219 19.12 -5.55 -23.85
C ARG A 219 18.80 -4.09 -23.53
N ARG A 220 17.53 -3.76 -23.40
CA ARG A 220 17.09 -2.41 -22.99
C ARG A 220 17.54 -2.09 -21.57
N LEU A 221 17.43 -3.04 -20.64
CA LEU A 221 17.91 -2.90 -19.25
C LEU A 221 19.43 -2.83 -19.14
N LEU A 222 20.17 -3.56 -20.00
CA LEU A 222 21.63 -3.44 -20.12
C LEU A 222 22.02 -2.04 -20.59
N ALA A 223 21.32 -1.50 -21.59
CA ALA A 223 21.54 -0.13 -22.07
C ALA A 223 21.27 0.90 -20.95
N ALA A 224 20.20 0.72 -20.18
CA ALA A 224 19.88 1.55 -19.01
C ALA A 224 20.99 1.52 -17.95
N ALA A 225 21.56 0.34 -17.67
CA ALA A 225 22.66 0.19 -16.70
C ALA A 225 23.93 0.98 -17.12
N SER A 226 24.11 1.20 -18.40
CA SER A 226 25.25 1.94 -18.96
C SER A 226 24.97 3.43 -19.15
N ASP A 227 23.72 3.86 -19.05
CA ASP A 227 23.31 5.24 -19.26
C ASP A 227 23.67 6.13 -18.06
N THR A 228 24.44 7.20 -18.33
CA THR A 228 24.93 8.09 -17.27
C THR A 228 23.81 8.91 -16.63
N LYS A 229 22.79 9.30 -17.41
CA LYS A 229 21.66 10.07 -16.91
C LYS A 229 20.79 9.19 -16.02
N LEU A 230 20.46 7.98 -16.46
CA LEU A 230 19.66 7.05 -15.66
C LEU A 230 20.36 6.67 -14.36
N ARG A 231 21.69 6.50 -14.37
CA ARG A 231 22.46 6.27 -13.13
C ARG A 231 22.40 7.47 -12.19
N HIS A 232 22.47 8.67 -12.71
CA HIS A 232 22.30 9.88 -11.88
C HIS A 232 20.89 9.96 -11.31
N ASP A 233 19.86 9.69 -12.11
CA ASP A 233 18.47 9.71 -11.66
C ASP A 233 18.22 8.64 -10.58
N MET A 234 18.77 7.42 -10.73
CA MET A 234 18.72 6.38 -9.69
C MET A 234 19.42 6.81 -8.38
N ASN A 235 20.54 7.55 -8.46
CA ASN A 235 21.19 8.09 -7.25
C ASN A 235 20.28 9.07 -6.50
N VAL A 236 19.59 9.95 -7.24
CA VAL A 236 18.61 10.90 -6.64
C VAL A 236 17.45 10.14 -6.00
N GLU A 237 16.96 9.09 -6.65
CA GLU A 237 15.92 8.21 -6.07
C GLU A 237 16.43 7.51 -4.79
N ASP A 238 17.67 7.00 -4.76
CA ASP A 238 18.27 6.38 -3.57
C ASP A 238 18.37 7.35 -2.39
N GLU A 239 18.77 8.60 -2.64
CA GLU A 239 18.81 9.64 -1.60
C GLU A 239 17.43 9.90 -1.01
N PHE A 240 16.42 9.98 -1.87
CA PHE A 240 15.04 10.16 -1.44
C PHE A 240 14.50 8.96 -0.63
N PHE A 241 14.73 7.73 -1.10
CA PHE A 241 14.31 6.53 -0.38
C PHE A 241 15.03 6.37 0.96
N SER A 242 16.32 6.68 1.01
CA SER A 242 17.08 6.67 2.28
C SER A 242 16.51 7.68 3.28
N ALA A 243 16.09 8.85 2.81
CA ALA A 243 15.45 9.86 3.68
C ALA A 243 14.08 9.37 4.22
N ILE A 244 13.30 8.64 3.39
CA ILE A 244 12.03 8.05 3.81
C ILE A 244 12.27 6.91 4.79
N GLU A 245 13.15 5.96 4.50
CA GLU A 245 13.50 4.84 5.38
C GLU A 245 13.96 5.32 6.77
N ASN A 246 14.77 6.38 6.80
CA ASN A 246 15.22 7.00 8.07
C ASN A 246 14.04 7.61 8.84
N ARG A 247 13.11 8.26 8.14
CA ARG A 247 11.90 8.83 8.75
C ARG A 247 10.99 7.73 9.29
N ASP A 248 10.75 6.68 8.52
CA ASP A 248 9.87 5.57 8.90
C ASP A 248 10.46 4.79 10.08
N THR A 249 11.77 4.58 10.10
CA THR A 249 12.49 4.01 11.24
C THR A 249 12.30 4.87 12.49
N ALA A 250 12.40 6.20 12.37
CA ALA A 250 12.16 7.12 13.48
C ALA A 250 10.68 7.10 13.95
N ILE A 251 9.73 6.96 13.03
CA ILE A 251 8.30 6.81 13.36
C ILE A 251 8.07 5.51 14.11
N MET A 252 8.57 4.37 13.61
CA MET A 252 8.45 3.07 14.28
C MET A 252 9.03 3.09 15.70
N ALA A 253 10.18 3.75 15.89
CA ALA A 253 10.78 3.91 17.22
C ALA A 253 9.91 4.76 18.14
N ARG A 254 9.26 5.80 17.62
CA ARG A 254 8.31 6.63 18.38
C ARG A 254 7.05 5.85 18.74
N ASP A 255 6.47 5.11 17.81
CA ASP A 255 5.26 4.32 18.01
C ASP A 255 5.49 3.22 19.07
N LYS A 256 6.66 2.57 19.03
CA LYS A 256 7.06 1.64 20.08
C LYS A 256 7.11 2.33 21.44
N LYS A 257 7.72 3.50 21.53
CA LYS A 257 7.80 4.27 22.78
C LYS A 257 6.44 4.72 23.27
N ILE A 258 5.54 5.12 22.36
CA ILE A 258 4.14 5.48 22.71
C ILE A 258 3.43 4.29 23.31
N LYS A 259 3.52 3.09 22.69
CA LYS A 259 2.90 1.87 23.23
C LYS A 259 3.44 1.50 24.62
N GLU A 260 4.74 1.66 24.85
CA GLU A 260 5.37 1.42 26.16
C GLU A 260 4.84 2.43 27.20
N GLN A 261 4.68 3.71 26.83
CA GLN A 261 4.13 4.74 27.69
C GLN A 261 2.65 4.50 28.00
N ASP A 262 1.83 4.12 27.01
CA ASP A 262 0.43 3.81 27.19
C ASP A 262 0.22 2.62 28.16
N SER A 263 1.07 1.60 28.05
CA SER A 263 1.07 0.47 28.97
C SER A 263 1.37 0.92 30.41
N LEU A 264 2.39 1.78 30.58
CA LEU A 264 2.76 2.31 31.89
C LEU A 264 1.67 3.21 32.49
N ILE A 265 1.04 4.06 31.66
CA ILE A 265 -0.08 4.91 32.07
C ILE A 265 -1.26 4.05 32.54
N SER A 266 -1.56 2.96 31.82
CA SER A 266 -2.63 2.02 32.20
C SER A 266 -2.34 1.34 33.55
N GLU A 267 -1.10 0.90 33.79
CA GLU A 267 -0.68 0.31 35.05
C GLU A 267 -0.76 1.32 36.22
N GLN A 268 -0.27 2.54 36.00
CA GLN A 268 -0.38 3.60 36.99
C GLN A 268 -1.83 3.97 37.29
N SER A 269 -2.70 4.01 36.28
CA SER A 269 -4.13 4.28 36.47
C SER A 269 -4.80 3.20 37.32
N ASN A 270 -4.49 1.94 37.10
CA ASN A 270 -4.99 0.83 37.91
C ASN A 270 -4.52 0.96 39.36
N THR A 271 -3.22 1.24 39.56
CA THR A 271 -2.65 1.43 40.90
C THR A 271 -3.31 2.59 41.65
N ILE A 272 -3.55 3.72 40.98
CA ILE A 272 -4.26 4.88 41.55
C ILE A 272 -5.68 4.50 41.93
N SER A 273 -6.38 3.74 41.10
CA SER A 273 -7.74 3.26 41.37
C SER A 273 -7.78 2.35 42.59
N GLU A 274 -6.85 1.40 42.71
CA GLU A 274 -6.73 0.52 43.88
C GLU A 274 -6.45 1.29 45.18
N GLN A 275 -5.51 2.25 45.11
CA GLN A 275 -5.20 3.13 46.25
C GLN A 275 -6.40 3.96 46.65
N SER A 276 -7.15 4.51 45.68
CA SER A 276 -8.36 5.29 45.93
C SER A 276 -9.44 4.48 46.65
N ASN A 277 -9.64 3.23 46.19
CA ASN A 277 -10.58 2.29 46.85
C ASN A 277 -10.14 1.99 48.27
N THR A 278 -8.86 1.69 48.50
CA THR A 278 -8.30 1.44 49.82
C THR A 278 -8.51 2.63 50.78
N ILE A 279 -8.21 3.84 50.28
CA ILE A 279 -8.46 5.08 51.09
C ILE A 279 -9.95 5.24 51.44
N SER A 280 -10.84 4.96 50.46
CA SER A 280 -12.28 5.06 50.70
C SER A 280 -12.75 4.03 51.76
N GLU A 281 -12.27 2.80 51.71
CA GLU A 281 -12.56 1.75 52.70
C GLU A 281 -12.03 2.15 54.07
N GLN A 282 -10.78 2.65 54.14
CA GLN A 282 -10.21 3.12 55.43
C GLN A 282 -10.97 4.30 56.03
N ASN A 283 -11.39 5.24 55.19
CA ASN A 283 -12.19 6.37 55.64
C ASN A 283 -13.58 5.94 56.16
N THR A 284 -14.21 4.96 55.46
CA THR A 284 -15.46 4.38 55.89
C THR A 284 -15.34 3.68 57.24
N LEU A 285 -14.26 2.91 57.44
CA LEU A 285 -13.98 2.26 58.71
C LEU A 285 -13.72 3.27 59.82
N LEU A 286 -12.90 4.28 59.55
CA LEU A 286 -12.58 5.34 60.47
C LEU A 286 -13.83 6.15 60.88
N LYS A 287 -14.73 6.44 59.94
CA LYS A 287 -16.04 7.07 60.21
C LYS A 287 -16.88 6.23 61.20
N LYS A 288 -17.00 4.89 60.93
CA LYS A 288 -17.73 3.99 61.84
C LYS A 288 -17.10 3.94 63.24
N MET A 289 -15.77 3.91 63.34
CA MET A 289 -15.07 3.92 64.59
C MET A 289 -15.28 5.28 65.35
N ALA A 290 -15.14 6.38 64.63
CA ALA A 290 -15.35 7.71 65.21
C ALA A 290 -16.78 7.92 65.73
N MET A 291 -17.79 7.47 64.98
CA MET A 291 -19.18 7.48 65.40
C MET A 291 -19.42 6.64 66.69
N SER A 292 -18.86 5.43 66.74
CA SER A 292 -18.97 4.57 67.94
C SER A 292 -18.28 5.17 69.18
N MET A 293 -17.20 5.93 69.01
CA MET A 293 -16.51 6.65 70.07
C MET A 293 -17.31 7.88 70.55
N LEU A 294 -17.94 8.63 69.61
CA LEU A 294 -18.86 9.74 69.95
C LEU A 294 -20.06 9.21 70.73
N ASP A 295 -20.66 8.08 70.33
CA ASP A 295 -21.77 7.46 71.05
C ASP A 295 -21.42 7.02 72.49
N ARG A 296 -20.14 6.80 72.78
CA ARG A 296 -19.58 6.51 74.10
C ARG A 296 -19.19 7.74 74.90
N GLY A 297 -19.46 8.93 74.35
CA GLY A 297 -19.24 10.22 75.04
C GLY A 297 -17.83 10.81 74.88
N MET A 298 -16.99 10.30 73.92
CA MET A 298 -15.70 10.89 73.62
C MET A 298 -15.87 12.17 72.79
N THR A 299 -14.99 13.18 73.01
CA THR A 299 -14.96 14.39 72.17
C THR A 299 -14.21 14.14 70.87
N ILE A 300 -14.37 15.02 69.87
CA ILE A 300 -13.61 14.96 68.59
C ILE A 300 -12.10 15.08 68.85
N GLU A 301 -11.72 15.85 69.81
CA GLU A 301 -10.33 16.05 70.26
C GLU A 301 -9.77 14.75 70.87
N ASP A 302 -10.55 14.02 71.67
CA ASP A 302 -10.15 12.73 72.18
C ASP A 302 -9.99 11.68 71.08
N ILE A 303 -10.91 11.68 70.08
CA ILE A 303 -10.88 10.79 68.94
C ILE A 303 -9.64 11.09 68.03
N ALA A 304 -9.32 12.37 67.88
CA ALA A 304 -8.12 12.78 67.14
C ALA A 304 -6.83 12.25 67.77
N VAL A 305 -6.74 12.27 69.13
CA VAL A 305 -5.61 11.69 69.84
C VAL A 305 -5.55 10.17 69.68
N VAL A 306 -6.65 9.48 69.80
CA VAL A 306 -6.72 8.00 69.68
C VAL A 306 -6.41 7.53 68.29
N THR A 307 -6.87 8.24 67.27
CA THR A 307 -6.69 7.86 65.82
C THR A 307 -5.39 8.38 65.23
N GLY A 308 -4.70 9.31 65.94
CA GLY A 308 -3.51 10.01 65.41
C GLY A 308 -3.79 10.93 64.24
N LYS A 309 -5.05 11.28 63.98
CA LYS A 309 -5.44 12.18 62.89
C LYS A 309 -5.80 13.56 63.42
N PRO A 310 -5.60 14.65 62.63
CA PRO A 310 -6.04 15.98 63.04
C PRO A 310 -7.55 16.02 63.26
N ALA A 311 -7.98 16.83 64.28
CA ALA A 311 -9.42 16.98 64.65
C ALA A 311 -10.26 17.46 63.43
N ASP A 312 -9.72 18.34 62.59
CA ASP A 312 -10.39 18.78 61.36
C ASP A 312 -10.62 17.67 60.36
N SER A 313 -9.66 16.73 60.22
CA SER A 313 -9.83 15.54 59.35
C SER A 313 -10.93 14.62 59.90
N ILE A 314 -11.06 14.48 61.22
CA ILE A 314 -12.14 13.69 61.81
C ILE A 314 -13.51 14.38 61.60
N ARG A 315 -13.59 15.73 61.74
CA ARG A 315 -14.81 16.50 61.41
C ARG A 315 -15.23 16.30 59.94
N GLN A 316 -14.28 16.37 59.03
CA GLN A 316 -14.53 16.20 57.61
C GLN A 316 -15.04 14.76 57.30
N ILE A 317 -14.39 13.71 57.84
CA ILE A 317 -14.78 12.30 57.63
C ILE A 317 -16.17 12.03 58.22
N LEU A 318 -16.57 12.72 59.28
CA LEU A 318 -17.91 12.57 59.88
C LEU A 318 -18.98 13.37 59.10
N ALA A 319 -18.60 14.40 58.37
CA ALA A 319 -19.51 15.21 57.54
C ALA A 319 -19.80 14.60 56.15
N ASP A 320 -18.81 13.92 55.55
CA ASP A 320 -18.96 13.15 54.30
C ASP A 320 -19.80 11.86 54.52
#